data_b51f5a294c6d637ceb3d310d8895102f
#
_entry.id   b51f5a294c6d637ceb3d310d8895102f
#
_cell.length_a   1.000
_cell.length_b   1.000
_cell.length_c   1.000
_cell.angle_alpha   90.00
_cell.angle_beta   90.00
_cell.angle_gamma   90.00
#
_symmetry.space_group_name_H-M   'P 1'
#
loop_
_entity.id
_entity.type
_entity.pdbx_description
1 polymer ?
#
loop_
_entity_poly.entity_id
_entity_poly.type
_entity_poly.pdbx_seq_one_letter_code
_entity_poly.pdbx_strand_id
1 'polypeptide(L)'
;MRLRNRNAVVALAPPFEGHGPDGAERATFAAGCFWGVEAAFRQVHGVLQTAAGYTGGHVPDPSYGQVGRHRTGHAEAVEVWFDPTQVSYAELLEVFWRIHNPTTRNRQGLDFGSQYRSAIFYHDAGQREAAIASRDAQQQSRKRQIVTQITPASAFYRAEQYHQRYLEKHGRTSCAVTIQ
;
A
#
# COMPACT_ATOMS: atom_id res chain seq x y z
N MET A 1 -4.94 31.93 -32.24
CA MET A 1 -4.03 31.12 -31.40
C MET A 1 -4.63 31.04 -30.00
N ARG A 2 -5.35 29.96 -29.66
CA ARG A 2 -6.05 29.83 -28.37
C ARG A 2 -5.11 29.18 -27.36
N LEU A 3 -4.71 29.94 -26.36
CA LEU A 3 -3.96 29.44 -25.20
C LEU A 3 -4.85 28.45 -24.40
N ARG A 4 -4.49 27.18 -24.37
CA ARG A 4 -5.13 26.16 -23.53
C ARG A 4 -4.79 26.46 -22.08
N ASN A 5 -5.81 26.81 -21.31
CA ASN A 5 -5.78 27.03 -19.89
C ASN A 5 -5.37 25.71 -19.18
N ARG A 6 -4.15 25.62 -18.63
CA ARG A 6 -3.58 24.43 -17.96
C ARG A 6 -3.84 24.42 -16.45
N ASN A 7 -4.90 25.03 -16.00
CA ASN A 7 -5.31 24.94 -14.60
C ASN A 7 -6.53 24.03 -14.47
N ALA A 8 -6.35 22.75 -14.79
CA ALA A 8 -7.26 21.74 -14.28
C ALA A 8 -6.94 21.60 -12.78
N VAL A 9 -7.73 22.24 -11.94
CA VAL A 9 -7.79 21.93 -10.51
C VAL A 9 -8.21 20.47 -10.43
N VAL A 10 -7.24 19.58 -10.12
CA VAL A 10 -7.54 18.18 -9.82
C VAL A 10 -8.45 18.23 -8.60
N ALA A 11 -9.73 17.93 -8.80
CA ALA A 11 -10.68 17.83 -7.71
C ALA A 11 -10.14 16.79 -6.73
N LEU A 12 -9.78 17.22 -5.53
CA LEU A 12 -9.39 16.32 -4.46
C LEU A 12 -10.57 15.36 -4.22
N ALA A 13 -10.29 14.06 -4.28
CA ALA A 13 -11.31 13.07 -3.93
C ALA A 13 -11.90 13.40 -2.55
N PRO A 14 -13.20 13.18 -2.33
CA PRO A 14 -13.84 13.44 -1.05
C PRO A 14 -13.11 12.70 0.07
N PRO A 15 -13.23 13.14 1.31
CA PRO A 15 -12.63 12.46 2.45
C PRO A 15 -13.08 10.99 2.45
N PHE A 16 -12.13 10.13 2.69
CA PHE A 16 -12.34 8.69 2.77
C PHE A 16 -13.28 8.36 3.96
N GLU A 17 -14.44 7.81 3.69
CA GLU A 17 -15.43 7.44 4.71
C GLU A 17 -15.32 5.99 5.20
N GLY A 18 -14.21 5.31 4.89
CA GLY A 18 -13.96 3.93 5.34
C GLY A 18 -14.64 2.86 4.50
N HIS A 19 -15.43 3.22 3.51
CA HIS A 19 -16.13 2.30 2.62
C HIS A 19 -15.63 2.50 1.18
N GLY A 20 -15.34 1.38 0.51
CA GLY A 20 -15.04 1.39 -0.92
C GLY A 20 -16.30 1.62 -1.76
N PRO A 21 -16.15 1.84 -3.08
CA PRO A 21 -17.26 1.86 -4.02
C PRO A 21 -18.10 0.58 -3.94
N ASP A 22 -19.39 0.67 -4.29
CA ASP A 22 -20.29 -0.49 -4.31
C ASP A 22 -19.71 -1.62 -5.18
N GLY A 23 -19.70 -2.83 -4.65
CA GLY A 23 -19.16 -4.02 -5.34
C GLY A 23 -17.64 -4.14 -5.34
N ALA A 24 -16.91 -3.19 -4.77
CA ALA A 24 -15.46 -3.28 -4.64
C ALA A 24 -15.03 -4.25 -3.53
N GLU A 25 -13.99 -5.01 -3.79
CA GLU A 25 -13.25 -5.74 -2.78
C GLU A 25 -12.10 -4.90 -2.20
N ARG A 26 -11.63 -5.28 -1.01
CA ARG A 26 -10.57 -4.57 -0.29
C ARG A 26 -9.35 -5.44 -0.07
N ALA A 27 -8.16 -4.86 -0.30
CA ALA A 27 -6.88 -5.45 0.04
C ALA A 27 -6.03 -4.44 0.82
N THR A 28 -5.12 -4.90 1.70
CA THR A 28 -4.25 -4.02 2.49
C THR A 28 -2.82 -4.52 2.48
N PHE A 29 -1.89 -3.65 2.06
CA PHE A 29 -0.49 -3.96 1.85
C PHE A 29 0.44 -2.94 2.51
N ALA A 30 1.55 -3.43 3.09
CA ALA A 30 2.67 -2.62 3.56
C ALA A 30 3.95 -3.07 2.85
N ALA A 31 4.58 -2.17 2.12
CA ALA A 31 5.73 -2.47 1.25
C ALA A 31 6.79 -1.34 1.27
N GLY A 32 7.01 -0.73 2.42
CA GLY A 32 7.88 0.44 2.59
C GLY A 32 7.10 1.75 2.62
N CYS A 33 7.71 2.85 2.18
CA CYS A 33 7.07 4.16 2.16
C CYS A 33 5.76 4.13 1.37
N PHE A 34 4.65 4.45 2.04
CA PHE A 34 3.30 4.35 1.45
C PHE A 34 3.06 5.29 0.26
N TRP A 35 3.85 6.35 0.07
CA TRP A 35 3.72 7.21 -1.12
C TRP A 35 3.98 6.46 -2.43
N GLY A 36 5.05 5.65 -2.46
CA GLY A 36 5.39 4.83 -3.62
C GLY A 36 4.46 3.65 -3.79
N VAL A 37 4.07 3.03 -2.68
CA VAL A 37 3.14 1.89 -2.68
C VAL A 37 1.77 2.33 -3.21
N GLU A 38 1.23 3.44 -2.71
CA GLU A 38 -0.05 3.98 -3.19
C GLU A 38 0.01 4.31 -4.69
N ALA A 39 1.06 5.02 -5.13
CA ALA A 39 1.22 5.38 -6.53
C ALA A 39 1.29 4.16 -7.45
N ALA A 40 1.92 3.07 -7.02
CA ALA A 40 2.01 1.84 -7.79
C ALA A 40 0.65 1.15 -7.94
N PHE A 41 -0.11 0.99 -6.85
CA PHE A 41 -1.43 0.37 -6.92
C PHE A 41 -2.44 1.21 -7.71
N ARG A 42 -2.36 2.53 -7.64
CA ARG A 42 -3.23 3.43 -8.41
C ARG A 42 -3.05 3.33 -9.94
N GLN A 43 -1.94 2.80 -10.42
CA GLN A 43 -1.70 2.55 -11.85
C GLN A 43 -2.29 1.23 -12.34
N VAL A 44 -2.78 0.38 -11.44
CA VAL A 44 -3.37 -0.91 -11.80
C VAL A 44 -4.79 -0.69 -12.30
N HIS A 45 -5.07 -1.14 -13.52
CA HIS A 45 -6.44 -1.11 -14.05
C HIS A 45 -7.35 -1.98 -13.16
N GLY A 46 -8.53 -1.49 -12.84
CA GLY A 46 -9.46 -2.14 -11.92
C GLY A 46 -9.28 -1.72 -10.45
N VAL A 47 -8.20 -0.99 -10.09
CA VAL A 47 -8.12 -0.33 -8.79
C VAL A 47 -8.96 0.94 -8.83
N LEU A 48 -9.99 0.99 -7.97
CA LEU A 48 -10.98 2.05 -7.94
C LEU A 48 -10.59 3.17 -6.99
N GLN A 49 -10.01 2.81 -5.83
CA GLN A 49 -9.67 3.74 -4.76
C GLN A 49 -8.50 3.23 -3.92
N THR A 50 -7.72 4.14 -3.36
CA THR A 50 -6.64 3.83 -2.41
C THR A 50 -6.70 4.78 -1.21
N ALA A 51 -6.17 4.33 -0.08
CA ALA A 51 -5.90 5.19 1.06
C ALA A 51 -4.55 4.80 1.69
N ALA A 52 -3.66 5.79 1.84
CA ALA A 52 -2.46 5.64 2.64
C ALA A 52 -2.80 5.75 4.14
N GLY A 53 -2.18 4.93 4.98
CA GLY A 53 -2.48 4.92 6.41
C GLY A 53 -1.55 4.04 7.23
N TYR A 54 -2.01 3.74 8.44
CA TYR A 54 -1.26 3.02 9.47
C TYR A 54 -2.08 1.85 9.99
N THR A 55 -1.49 0.66 10.05
CA THR A 55 -2.16 -0.54 10.58
C THR A 55 -1.19 -1.54 11.19
N GLY A 56 -1.70 -2.53 11.90
CA GLY A 56 -0.91 -3.61 12.50
C GLY A 56 -0.16 -3.23 13.77
N GLY A 57 -0.41 -2.05 14.32
CA GLY A 57 0.14 -1.56 15.59
C GLY A 57 -0.88 -1.57 16.73
N HIS A 58 -0.51 -0.96 17.84
CA HIS A 58 -1.30 -0.98 19.08
C HIS A 58 -1.74 0.42 19.58
N VAL A 59 -1.23 1.50 18.96
CA VAL A 59 -1.60 2.86 19.34
C VAL A 59 -2.82 3.29 18.51
N PRO A 60 -3.95 3.66 19.14
CA PRO A 60 -5.12 4.14 18.40
C PRO A 60 -4.86 5.53 17.83
N ASP A 61 -5.39 5.78 16.65
CA ASP A 61 -5.35 7.05 15.92
C ASP A 61 -3.95 7.73 15.91
N PRO A 62 -2.91 7.01 15.43
CA PRO A 62 -1.55 7.52 15.48
C PRO A 62 -1.33 8.64 14.45
N SER A 63 -0.58 9.66 14.81
CA SER A 63 -0.06 10.64 13.85
C SER A 63 1.19 10.11 13.13
N TYR A 64 1.51 10.71 11.98
CA TYR A 64 2.75 10.41 11.24
C TYR A 64 4.01 10.52 12.12
N GLY A 65 4.09 11.59 12.93
CA GLY A 65 5.21 11.80 13.82
C GLY A 65 5.35 10.72 14.91
N GLN A 66 4.23 10.15 15.38
CA GLN A 66 4.25 9.03 16.34
C GLN A 66 4.72 7.74 15.68
N VAL A 67 4.24 7.44 14.45
CA VAL A 67 4.67 6.27 13.68
C VAL A 67 6.16 6.35 13.36
N GLY A 68 6.65 7.53 12.97
CA GLY A 68 8.07 7.79 12.69
C GLY A 68 9.00 7.58 13.89
N ARG A 69 8.49 7.62 15.12
CA ARG A 69 9.27 7.32 16.35
C ARG A 69 9.41 5.82 16.64
N HIS A 70 8.89 4.95 15.79
CA HIS A 70 9.00 3.47 15.85
C HIS A 70 8.41 2.82 17.12
N ARG A 71 7.48 3.48 17.81
CA ARG A 71 6.92 2.99 19.09
C ARG A 71 5.42 2.63 19.00
N THR A 72 4.79 2.85 17.88
CA THR A 72 3.36 2.57 17.70
C THR A 72 3.07 1.13 17.26
N GLY A 73 4.08 0.43 16.74
CA GLY A 73 3.94 -0.89 16.13
C GLY A 73 3.28 -0.88 14.76
N HIS A 74 2.78 0.27 14.29
CA HIS A 74 2.13 0.38 12.99
C HIS A 74 3.13 0.25 11.83
N ALA A 75 2.64 -0.33 10.72
CA ALA A 75 3.26 -0.20 9.41
C ALA A 75 2.62 0.96 8.65
N GLU A 76 3.41 1.64 7.83
CA GLU A 76 2.88 2.41 6.71
C GLU A 76 2.25 1.43 5.73
N ALA A 77 0.98 1.60 5.42
CA ALA A 77 0.22 0.67 4.60
C ALA A 77 -0.71 1.42 3.64
N VAL A 78 -1.15 0.70 2.63
CA VAL A 78 -2.14 1.17 1.66
C VAL A 78 -3.32 0.22 1.65
N GLU A 79 -4.53 0.74 1.90
CA GLU A 79 -5.77 0.06 1.53
C GLU A 79 -6.08 0.31 0.06
N VAL A 80 -6.47 -0.75 -0.63
CA VAL A 80 -6.76 -0.78 -2.07
C VAL A 80 -8.16 -1.33 -2.24
N TRP A 81 -9.06 -0.56 -2.83
CA TRP A 81 -10.38 -1.02 -3.27
C TRP A 81 -10.31 -1.31 -4.76
N PHE A 82 -10.71 -2.48 -5.17
CA PHE A 82 -10.61 -2.94 -6.54
C PHE A 82 -11.89 -3.63 -7.01
N ASP A 83 -12.15 -3.55 -8.31
CA ASP A 83 -13.21 -4.27 -8.99
C ASP A 83 -12.71 -5.69 -9.30
N PRO A 84 -13.23 -6.74 -8.63
CA PRO A 84 -12.77 -8.11 -8.83
C PRO A 84 -13.09 -8.67 -10.22
N THR A 85 -13.92 -7.99 -11.00
CA THR A 85 -14.18 -8.35 -12.41
C THR A 85 -13.12 -7.83 -13.37
N GLN A 86 -12.29 -6.87 -12.94
CA GLN A 86 -11.25 -6.23 -13.75
C GLN A 86 -9.84 -6.57 -13.31
N VAL A 87 -9.62 -6.81 -12.02
CA VAL A 87 -8.34 -7.21 -11.45
C VAL A 87 -8.57 -8.15 -10.27
N SER A 88 -7.84 -9.25 -10.22
CA SER A 88 -7.92 -10.21 -9.13
C SER A 88 -7.00 -9.84 -7.96
N TYR A 89 -7.31 -10.36 -6.77
CA TYR A 89 -6.40 -10.25 -5.62
C TYR A 89 -5.02 -10.85 -5.90
N ALA A 90 -4.95 -11.94 -6.68
CA ALA A 90 -3.68 -12.55 -7.10
C ALA A 90 -2.82 -11.58 -7.94
N GLU A 91 -3.42 -10.83 -8.86
CA GLU A 91 -2.70 -9.80 -9.63
C GLU A 91 -2.21 -8.66 -8.75
N LEU A 92 -2.98 -8.26 -7.73
CA LEU A 92 -2.50 -7.28 -6.73
C LEU A 92 -1.32 -7.81 -5.91
N LEU A 93 -1.30 -9.11 -5.58
CA LEU A 93 -0.14 -9.75 -4.94
C LEU A 93 1.10 -9.71 -5.84
N GLU A 94 0.96 -9.92 -7.15
CA GLU A 94 2.09 -9.78 -8.10
C GLU A 94 2.64 -8.35 -8.13
N VAL A 95 1.77 -7.34 -8.09
CA VAL A 95 2.19 -5.94 -7.95
C VAL A 95 2.96 -5.76 -6.65
N PHE A 96 2.42 -6.25 -5.51
CA PHE A 96 3.06 -6.16 -4.19
C PHE A 96 4.49 -6.72 -4.19
N TRP A 97 4.70 -7.93 -4.74
CA TRP A 97 6.03 -8.55 -4.79
C TRP A 97 7.03 -7.81 -5.69
N ARG A 98 6.54 -7.12 -6.69
CA ARG A 98 7.37 -6.39 -7.66
C ARG A 98 7.83 -5.03 -7.17
N ILE A 99 7.05 -4.35 -6.32
CA ILE A 99 7.30 -2.95 -5.95
C ILE A 99 8.27 -2.77 -4.78
N HIS A 100 8.71 -3.85 -4.12
CA HIS A 100 9.61 -3.77 -2.96
C HIS A 100 10.49 -5.00 -2.81
N ASN A 101 11.43 -4.93 -1.87
CA ASN A 101 12.24 -6.09 -1.49
C ASN A 101 11.63 -6.79 -0.27
N PRO A 102 10.99 -7.97 -0.43
CA PRO A 102 10.34 -8.68 0.66
C PRO A 102 11.30 -9.44 1.57
N THR A 103 12.62 -9.38 1.33
CA THR A 103 13.65 -10.12 2.08
C THR A 103 14.39 -9.23 3.10
N THR A 104 14.07 -7.95 3.19
CA THR A 104 14.68 -7.01 4.13
C THR A 104 13.75 -6.76 5.32
N ARG A 105 14.22 -7.11 6.53
CA ARG A 105 13.42 -6.94 7.75
C ARG A 105 13.42 -5.48 8.20
N ASN A 106 12.21 -4.90 8.39
CA ASN A 106 12.03 -3.53 8.87
C ASN A 106 12.83 -2.47 8.09
N ARG A 107 12.96 -2.67 6.77
CA ARG A 107 13.74 -1.80 5.90
C ARG A 107 13.28 -1.93 4.45
N GLN A 108 13.24 -0.78 3.74
CA GLN A 108 13.14 -0.74 2.27
C GLN A 108 14.11 0.32 1.74
N GLY A 109 15.12 -0.11 0.95
CA GLY A 109 16.13 0.81 0.45
C GLY A 109 16.85 1.55 1.58
N LEU A 110 16.72 2.88 1.60
CA LEU A 110 17.28 3.77 2.64
C LEU A 110 16.30 4.04 3.80
N ASP A 111 15.07 3.55 3.73
CA ASP A 111 14.05 3.72 4.76
C ASP A 111 14.19 2.63 5.81
N PHE A 112 14.57 3.01 7.03
CA PHE A 112 14.78 2.11 8.15
C PHE A 112 13.69 2.29 9.22
N GLY A 113 13.17 1.19 9.71
CA GLY A 113 12.20 1.16 10.80
C GLY A 113 11.08 0.15 10.57
N SER A 114 10.44 -0.28 11.66
CA SER A 114 9.34 -1.27 11.61
C SER A 114 8.12 -0.78 10.83
N GLN A 115 7.95 0.55 10.68
CA GLN A 115 6.89 1.13 9.85
C GLN A 115 7.07 0.83 8.36
N TYR A 116 8.29 0.54 7.90
CA TYR A 116 8.59 0.19 6.51
C TYR A 116 8.66 -1.31 6.24
N ARG A 117 8.17 -2.14 7.17
CA ARG A 117 8.18 -3.59 7.03
C ARG A 117 7.28 -4.06 5.89
N SER A 118 7.64 -5.21 5.34
CA SER A 118 6.81 -5.93 4.37
C SER A 118 5.71 -6.70 5.09
N ALA A 119 4.44 -6.42 4.77
CA ALA A 119 3.31 -7.14 5.32
C ALA A 119 2.10 -7.15 4.39
N ILE A 120 1.31 -8.23 4.48
CA ILE A 120 0.00 -8.40 3.87
C ILE A 120 -1.01 -8.56 5.01
N PHE A 121 -2.03 -7.70 5.03
CA PHE A 121 -3.10 -7.74 6.02
C PHE A 121 -4.36 -8.30 5.35
N TYR A 122 -4.64 -9.58 5.55
CA TYR A 122 -5.76 -10.25 4.89
C TYR A 122 -7.09 -9.96 5.57
N HIS A 123 -8.15 -9.81 4.77
CA HIS A 123 -9.50 -9.49 5.22
C HIS A 123 -10.39 -10.73 5.38
N ASP A 124 -10.03 -11.83 4.73
CA ASP A 124 -10.76 -13.11 4.78
C ASP A 124 -9.84 -14.31 4.57
N ALA A 125 -10.40 -15.52 4.67
CA ALA A 125 -9.65 -16.77 4.54
C ALA A 125 -9.10 -16.97 3.13
N GLY A 126 -9.84 -16.57 2.09
CA GLY A 126 -9.39 -16.67 0.69
C GLY A 126 -8.17 -15.80 0.43
N GLN A 127 -8.16 -14.56 0.92
CA GLN A 127 -6.98 -13.68 0.85
C GLN A 127 -5.78 -14.27 1.61
N ARG A 128 -6.02 -14.85 2.78
CA ARG A 128 -4.96 -15.51 3.56
C ARG A 128 -4.31 -16.64 2.77
N GLU A 129 -5.12 -17.54 2.22
CA GLU A 129 -4.63 -18.70 1.44
C GLU A 129 -3.88 -18.24 0.20
N ALA A 130 -4.43 -17.29 -0.56
CA ALA A 130 -3.79 -16.73 -1.74
C ALA A 130 -2.46 -16.04 -1.41
N ALA A 131 -2.38 -15.27 -0.32
CA ALA A 131 -1.16 -14.60 0.11
C ALA A 131 -0.06 -15.60 0.51
N ILE A 132 -0.41 -16.67 1.22
CA ILE A 132 0.53 -17.73 1.60
C ILE A 132 1.05 -18.45 0.36
N ALA A 133 0.16 -18.91 -0.53
CA ALA A 133 0.54 -19.60 -1.77
C ALA A 133 1.43 -18.71 -2.66
N SER A 134 1.08 -17.44 -2.79
CA SER A 134 1.86 -16.46 -3.57
C SER A 134 3.25 -16.23 -2.95
N ARG A 135 3.35 -16.09 -1.62
CA ARG A 135 4.65 -15.97 -0.92
C ARG A 135 5.51 -17.20 -1.18
N ASP A 136 4.95 -18.40 -1.08
CA ASP A 136 5.69 -19.66 -1.22
C ASP A 136 6.19 -19.84 -2.67
N ALA A 137 5.38 -19.44 -3.66
CA ALA A 137 5.81 -19.38 -5.07
C ALA A 137 6.94 -18.38 -5.28
N GLN A 138 6.84 -17.19 -4.72
CA GLN A 138 7.88 -16.15 -4.79
C GLN A 138 9.18 -16.56 -4.10
N GLN A 139 9.09 -17.35 -3.02
CA GLN A 139 10.26 -17.86 -2.31
C GLN A 139 11.12 -18.77 -3.19
N GLN A 140 10.52 -19.56 -4.08
CA GLN A 140 11.24 -20.48 -4.95
C GLN A 140 12.25 -19.79 -5.87
N SER A 141 11.97 -18.56 -6.28
CA SER A 141 12.84 -17.76 -7.14
C SER A 141 13.87 -16.92 -6.38
N ARG A 142 13.86 -16.92 -5.04
CA ARG A 142 14.68 -16.03 -4.20
C ARG A 142 15.66 -16.81 -3.33
N LYS A 143 16.93 -16.39 -3.36
CA LYS A 143 17.98 -16.97 -2.49
C LYS A 143 17.81 -16.58 -1.01
N ARG A 144 17.30 -15.37 -0.74
CA ARG A 144 17.07 -14.87 0.61
C ARG A 144 15.65 -15.19 1.04
N GLN A 145 15.48 -15.49 2.32
CA GLN A 145 14.17 -15.74 2.89
C GLN A 145 13.27 -14.50 2.81
N ILE A 146 12.05 -14.70 2.35
CA ILE A 146 10.99 -13.69 2.42
C ILE A 146 10.59 -13.52 3.88
N VAL A 147 10.59 -12.27 4.36
CA VAL A 147 10.25 -11.88 5.74
C VAL A 147 8.88 -11.18 5.83
N THR A 148 8.12 -11.19 4.76
CA THR A 148 6.78 -10.60 4.69
C THR A 148 5.87 -11.24 5.73
N GLN A 149 5.27 -10.41 6.59
CA GLN A 149 4.25 -10.84 7.54
C GLN A 149 2.91 -11.01 6.80
N ILE A 150 2.19 -12.11 7.07
CA ILE A 150 0.83 -12.34 6.59
C ILE A 150 -0.05 -12.48 7.82
N THR A 151 -0.81 -11.44 8.13
CA THR A 151 -1.57 -11.31 9.38
C THR A 151 -3.00 -10.84 9.09
N PRO A 152 -3.97 -11.13 10.00
CA PRO A 152 -5.30 -10.59 9.84
C PRO A 152 -5.29 -9.07 9.79
N ALA A 153 -6.19 -8.48 9.01
CA ALA A 153 -6.42 -7.05 9.03
C ALA A 153 -6.91 -6.60 10.41
N SER A 154 -6.40 -5.48 10.86
CA SER A 154 -6.80 -4.81 12.10
C SER A 154 -7.28 -3.38 11.78
N ALA A 155 -7.49 -2.56 12.81
CA ALA A 155 -7.86 -1.17 12.61
C ALA A 155 -6.87 -0.47 11.65
N PHE A 156 -7.42 0.16 10.63
CA PHE A 156 -6.67 0.98 9.68
C PHE A 156 -6.95 2.45 9.99
N TYR A 157 -5.90 3.17 10.30
CA TYR A 157 -5.96 4.60 10.56
C TYR A 157 -5.45 5.35 9.34
N ARG A 158 -6.35 6.07 8.68
CA ARG A 158 -5.99 6.85 7.50
C ARG A 158 -4.94 7.89 7.86
N ALA A 159 -3.86 7.96 7.10
CA ALA A 159 -2.86 9.01 7.25
C ALA A 159 -3.43 10.38 6.86
N GLU A 160 -2.77 11.41 7.33
CA GLU A 160 -3.14 12.80 7.14
C GLU A 160 -3.35 13.14 5.64
N GLN A 161 -4.24 14.07 5.35
CA GLN A 161 -4.67 14.38 3.99
C GLN A 161 -3.51 14.73 3.04
N TYR A 162 -2.43 15.31 3.54
CA TYR A 162 -1.27 15.66 2.70
C TYR A 162 -0.49 14.42 2.22
N HIS A 163 -0.60 13.28 2.89
CA HIS A 163 -0.01 12.01 2.45
C HIS A 163 -0.80 11.32 1.34
N GLN A 164 -2.11 11.54 1.27
CA GLN A 164 -2.96 10.88 0.27
C GLN A 164 -2.58 11.34 -1.14
N ARG A 165 -2.31 10.38 -2.04
CA ARG A 165 -1.92 10.63 -3.43
C ARG A 165 -0.70 11.58 -3.53
N TYR A 166 0.25 11.40 -2.61
CA TYR A 166 1.37 12.34 -2.44
C TYR A 166 2.15 12.55 -3.74
N LEU A 167 2.56 11.48 -4.43
CA LEU A 167 3.35 11.60 -5.65
C LEU A 167 2.59 12.25 -6.80
N GLU A 168 1.30 11.97 -6.95
CA GLU A 168 0.47 12.61 -7.97
C GLU A 168 0.36 14.13 -7.75
N LYS A 169 0.15 14.56 -6.51
CA LYS A 169 0.07 15.99 -6.15
C LYS A 169 1.39 16.71 -6.43
N HIS A 170 2.50 16.01 -6.42
CA HIS A 170 3.83 16.58 -6.68
C HIS A 170 4.33 16.29 -8.12
N GLY A 171 3.44 15.88 -9.04
CA GLY A 171 3.77 15.65 -10.45
C GLY A 171 4.72 14.46 -10.68
N ARG A 172 4.76 13.49 -9.74
CA ARG A 172 5.62 12.29 -9.80
C ARG A 172 4.76 11.05 -9.95
N THR A 173 5.18 10.12 -10.77
CA THR A 173 4.47 8.84 -11.01
C THR A 173 5.05 7.66 -10.23
N SER A 174 6.26 7.80 -9.70
CA SER A 174 6.90 6.75 -8.87
C SER A 174 7.88 7.38 -7.88
N CYS A 175 8.09 6.73 -6.75
CA CYS A 175 9.34 6.90 -6.02
C CYS A 175 10.44 6.26 -6.87
N ALA A 176 11.61 6.88 -6.97
CA ALA A 176 12.79 6.26 -7.56
C ALA A 176 13.27 5.14 -6.63
N VAL A 177 12.52 4.02 -6.58
CA VAL A 177 12.99 2.78 -5.99
C VAL A 177 13.66 2.03 -7.13
N THR A 178 14.97 2.09 -7.17
CA THR A 178 15.76 1.23 -8.06
C THR A 178 15.50 -0.21 -7.62
N ILE A 179 14.69 -0.92 -8.39
CA ILE A 179 14.52 -2.36 -8.25
C ILE A 179 15.82 -2.97 -8.79
N GLN A 180 16.62 -3.55 -7.90
CA GLN A 180 17.70 -4.46 -8.26
C GLN A 180 17.22 -5.90 -8.16
#